data_55ba488aed030477a74cbfc78df1c0f4
#
_entry.id   55ba488aed030477a74cbfc78df1c0f4
#
_cell.length_a   1.000
_cell.length_b   1.000
_cell.length_c   1.000
_cell.angle_alpha   90.00
_cell.angle_beta   90.00
_cell.angle_gamma   90.00
#
_symmetry.space_group_name_H-M   'P 1'
#
loop_
_entity.id
_entity.type
_entity.pdbx_description
1 polymer ?
#
loop_
_entity_poly.entity_id
_entity_poly.type
_entity_poly.pdbx_seq_one_letter_code
_entity_poly.pdbx_strand_id
1 'polypeptide(L)'
;SAMSLIVKELNESTRRQIDMHTTASVETWDRVVDLLRADNKIREADAIQEIIDKYPDNPNRQSRNVVSLPFYRPLITSRYLPRLRRVSYELLFSQYRYLTDEEIEALYRSDSASWSRNEFWRLYNLADSIAEREAICRRALEVYPKFLVAATDLAAILIDKGEPDSELLLPYLEMPELPDETRLNQVAAWLSAGRYAQADSLAFDLPDTGIYHKAKVYAAALNGR
;
A
#
# COMPACT_ATOMS: atom_id res chain seq x y z
N SER A 1 6.53 26.09 6.09
CA SER A 1 7.72 25.28 6.43
C SER A 1 8.43 24.84 5.14
N ALA A 2 9.74 24.51 5.21
CA ALA A 2 10.49 24.03 4.04
C ALA A 2 9.81 22.80 3.39
N MET A 3 9.27 21.90 4.20
CA MET A 3 8.50 20.73 3.74
C MET A 3 7.26 21.09 2.94
N SER A 4 6.53 22.16 3.31
CA SER A 4 5.34 22.56 2.57
C SER A 4 5.67 23.13 1.18
N LEU A 5 6.89 23.61 0.97
CA LEU A 5 7.38 24.06 -0.34
C LEU A 5 7.73 22.83 -1.21
N ILE A 6 8.44 21.86 -0.67
CA ILE A 6 8.79 20.62 -1.39
C ILE A 6 7.51 19.89 -1.83
N VAL A 7 6.52 19.74 -0.94
CA VAL A 7 5.25 19.07 -1.26
C VAL A 7 4.44 19.82 -2.32
N LYS A 8 4.57 21.15 -2.42
CA LYS A 8 3.90 21.94 -3.46
C LYS A 8 4.44 21.69 -4.87
N GLU A 9 5.72 21.34 -4.99
CA GLU A 9 6.37 21.06 -6.27
C GLU A 9 6.04 19.63 -6.80
N LEU A 10 5.48 18.76 -5.94
CA LEU A 10 5.10 17.40 -6.32
C LEU A 10 3.72 17.37 -6.99
N ASN A 11 3.55 16.47 -7.96
CA ASN A 11 2.24 16.25 -8.56
C ASN A 11 1.25 15.65 -7.54
N GLU A 12 -0.04 15.74 -7.85
CA GLU A 12 -1.11 15.40 -6.90
C GLU A 12 -1.14 13.90 -6.52
N SER A 13 -0.76 13.01 -7.44
CA SER A 13 -0.68 11.57 -7.19
C SER A 13 0.45 11.23 -6.23
N THR A 14 1.61 11.85 -6.38
CA THR A 14 2.75 11.67 -5.49
C THR A 14 2.51 12.26 -4.10
N ARG A 15 1.78 13.39 -4.00
CA ARG A 15 1.40 13.97 -2.70
C ARG A 15 0.57 13.02 -1.84
N ARG A 16 -0.34 12.25 -2.45
CA ARG A 16 -1.20 11.29 -1.74
C ARG A 16 -0.45 10.07 -1.21
N GLN A 17 0.75 9.81 -1.71
CA GLN A 17 1.59 8.68 -1.32
C GLN A 17 2.64 9.04 -0.27
N ILE A 18 2.77 10.34 0.09
CA ILE A 18 3.76 10.79 1.08
C ILE A 18 3.11 10.76 2.46
N ASP A 19 3.61 9.89 3.32
CA ASP A 19 3.30 9.89 4.74
C ASP A 19 4.28 10.80 5.47
N MET A 20 3.77 11.88 6.06
CA MET A 20 4.58 12.88 6.75
C MET A 20 4.45 12.74 8.26
N HIS A 21 5.48 12.20 8.88
CA HIS A 21 5.61 12.22 10.32
C HIS A 21 6.46 13.42 10.77
N THR A 22 5.87 14.30 11.58
CA THR A 22 6.57 15.43 12.16
C THR A 22 6.79 15.20 13.64
N THR A 23 8.04 15.06 14.05
CA THR A 23 8.40 14.97 15.46
C THR A 23 9.10 16.27 15.87
N ALA A 24 8.59 16.94 16.90
CA ALA A 24 9.23 18.07 17.50
C ALA A 24 10.03 17.60 18.70
N SER A 25 11.33 17.72 18.67
CA SER A 25 12.20 17.56 19.85
C SER A 25 12.60 18.93 20.38
N VAL A 26 12.50 19.11 21.69
CA VAL A 26 13.01 20.30 22.35
C VAL A 26 14.50 20.05 22.65
N GLU A 27 15.36 20.87 22.08
CA GLU A 27 16.78 20.84 22.40
C GLU A 27 16.96 21.15 23.89
N THR A 28 17.81 20.38 24.56
CA THR A 28 18.09 20.58 25.99
C THR A 28 18.96 21.80 26.23
N TRP A 29 18.86 22.39 27.42
CA TRP A 29 19.69 23.54 27.81
C TRP A 29 21.18 23.22 27.80
N ASP A 30 21.58 21.96 27.91
CA ASP A 30 22.97 21.50 27.79
C ASP A 30 23.62 21.97 26.50
N ARG A 31 22.87 21.90 25.37
CA ARG A 31 23.37 22.39 24.07
C ARG A 31 23.65 23.88 24.06
N VAL A 32 22.85 24.66 24.79
CA VAL A 32 23.09 26.11 24.96
C VAL A 32 24.36 26.33 25.78
N VAL A 33 24.55 25.55 26.86
CA VAL A 33 25.77 25.60 27.69
C VAL A 33 27.00 25.26 26.86
N ASP A 34 26.98 24.22 26.04
CA ASP A 34 28.09 23.85 25.15
C ASP A 34 28.47 24.97 24.22
N LEU A 35 27.46 25.60 23.55
CA LEU A 35 27.69 26.72 22.65
C LEU A 35 28.25 27.95 23.35
N LEU A 36 27.79 28.24 24.59
CA LEU A 36 28.30 29.33 25.39
C LEU A 36 29.75 29.12 25.78
N ARG A 37 30.11 27.89 26.19
CA ARG A 37 31.49 27.50 26.54
C ARG A 37 32.41 27.61 25.32
N ALA A 38 31.93 27.15 24.15
CA ALA A 38 32.67 27.26 22.87
C ALA A 38 32.95 28.76 22.49
N ASP A 39 31.98 29.62 22.78
CA ASP A 39 32.14 31.08 22.53
C ASP A 39 32.80 31.82 23.71
N ASN A 40 33.41 31.10 24.65
CA ASN A 40 34.12 31.60 25.84
C ASN A 40 33.24 32.50 26.78
N LYS A 41 31.92 32.19 26.81
CA LYS A 41 30.90 32.81 27.68
C LYS A 41 30.69 32.00 28.95
N ILE A 42 31.78 31.83 29.71
CA ILE A 42 31.82 30.86 30.84
C ILE A 42 30.82 31.22 31.96
N ARG A 43 30.68 32.51 32.29
CA ARG A 43 29.78 32.93 33.37
C ARG A 43 28.32 32.66 33.05
N GLU A 44 27.94 32.90 31.80
CA GLU A 44 26.58 32.65 31.31
C GLU A 44 26.31 31.16 31.19
N ALA A 45 27.30 30.35 30.78
CA ALA A 45 27.21 28.90 30.73
C ALA A 45 27.01 28.30 32.13
N ASP A 46 27.83 28.71 33.12
CA ASP A 46 27.77 28.21 34.49
C ASP A 46 26.42 28.57 35.16
N ALA A 47 25.89 29.77 34.92
CA ALA A 47 24.58 30.17 35.45
C ALA A 47 23.43 29.31 34.89
N ILE A 48 23.51 28.85 33.63
CA ILE A 48 22.51 27.91 33.07
C ILE A 48 22.76 26.51 33.63
N GLN A 49 24.02 26.08 33.75
CA GLN A 49 24.39 24.78 34.31
C GLN A 49 23.84 24.62 35.74
N GLU A 50 24.01 25.63 36.61
CA GLU A 50 23.45 25.62 37.95
C GLU A 50 21.92 25.38 37.96
N ILE A 51 21.21 25.95 37.00
CA ILE A 51 19.75 25.74 36.87
C ILE A 51 19.45 24.31 36.43
N ILE A 52 20.22 23.74 35.48
CA ILE A 52 20.09 22.36 35.04
C ILE A 52 20.32 21.41 36.23
N ASP A 53 21.41 21.59 36.92
CA ASP A 53 21.81 20.73 38.06
C ASP A 53 20.81 20.83 39.23
N LYS A 54 20.19 21.99 39.42
CA LYS A 54 19.18 22.19 40.46
C LYS A 54 17.82 21.52 40.12
N TYR A 55 17.52 21.33 38.83
CA TYR A 55 16.24 20.79 38.36
C TYR A 55 16.44 19.70 37.31
N PRO A 56 17.18 18.62 37.54
CA PRO A 56 17.62 17.68 36.52
C PRO A 56 16.44 17.00 35.81
N ASP A 57 15.35 16.69 36.53
CA ASP A 57 14.21 15.97 35.98
C ASP A 57 13.02 16.89 35.65
N ASN A 58 13.23 18.21 35.59
CA ASN A 58 12.15 19.15 35.37
C ASN A 58 12.46 20.23 34.32
N PRO A 59 12.37 19.90 33.00
CA PRO A 59 12.67 20.81 31.90
C PRO A 59 11.84 22.11 31.94
N ASN A 60 10.60 22.03 32.43
CA ASN A 60 9.73 23.21 32.54
C ASN A 60 10.23 24.22 33.59
N ARG A 61 10.76 23.74 34.72
CA ARG A 61 11.39 24.60 35.75
C ARG A 61 12.71 25.14 35.24
N GLN A 62 13.55 24.32 34.59
CA GLN A 62 14.76 24.79 33.94
C GLN A 62 14.44 25.98 33.01
N SER A 63 13.50 25.80 32.08
CA SER A 63 13.14 26.81 31.10
C SER A 63 12.63 28.11 31.76
N ARG A 64 11.76 28.02 32.77
CA ARG A 64 11.28 29.21 33.51
C ARG A 64 12.41 30.00 34.16
N ASN A 65 13.38 29.31 34.78
CA ASN A 65 14.50 29.94 35.45
C ASN A 65 15.52 30.51 34.44
N VAL A 66 15.79 29.80 33.36
CA VAL A 66 16.70 30.30 32.30
C VAL A 66 16.12 31.54 31.63
N VAL A 67 14.79 31.56 31.34
CA VAL A 67 14.11 32.74 30.76
C VAL A 67 14.18 33.98 31.64
N SER A 68 14.28 33.81 32.97
CA SER A 68 14.40 34.91 33.93
C SER A 68 15.79 35.51 34.03
N LEU A 69 16.83 34.90 33.42
CA LEU A 69 18.20 35.43 33.45
C LEU A 69 18.31 36.73 32.67
N PRO A 70 19.08 37.75 33.18
CA PRO A 70 19.17 39.04 32.53
C PRO A 70 19.71 38.99 31.09
N PHE A 71 20.56 38.01 30.80
CA PHE A 71 21.17 37.82 29.48
C PHE A 71 20.34 36.92 28.56
N TYR A 72 19.22 36.39 28.99
CA TYR A 72 18.41 35.49 28.19
C TYR A 72 17.97 36.14 26.86
N ARG A 73 17.30 37.30 26.93
CA ARG A 73 16.83 38.00 25.73
C ARG A 73 17.96 38.54 24.86
N PRO A 74 18.91 39.34 25.38
CA PRO A 74 19.94 39.94 24.55
C PRO A 74 20.97 38.98 24.01
N LEU A 75 21.16 37.80 24.62
CA LEU A 75 22.19 36.88 24.23
C LEU A 75 21.59 35.51 23.77
N ILE A 76 20.83 34.84 24.62
CA ILE A 76 20.37 33.47 24.30
C ILE A 76 19.37 33.48 23.14
N THR A 77 18.33 34.32 23.21
CA THR A 77 17.28 34.38 22.17
C THR A 77 17.80 34.89 20.84
N SER A 78 18.69 35.88 20.88
CA SER A 78 19.17 36.54 19.66
C SER A 78 20.28 35.76 18.95
N ARG A 79 21.16 35.09 19.68
CA ARG A 79 22.37 34.49 19.12
C ARG A 79 22.41 32.97 19.18
N TYR A 80 21.95 32.34 20.26
CA TYR A 80 22.10 30.88 20.48
C TYR A 80 20.89 30.07 20.06
N LEU A 81 19.67 30.49 20.40
CA LEU A 81 18.47 29.76 19.97
C LEU A 81 18.33 29.63 18.45
N PRO A 82 18.69 30.66 17.62
CA PRO A 82 18.66 30.49 16.16
C PRO A 82 19.67 29.43 15.67
N ARG A 83 20.83 29.28 16.33
CA ARG A 83 21.84 28.27 16.00
C ARG A 83 21.38 26.83 16.32
N LEU A 84 20.49 26.68 17.29
CA LEU A 84 19.92 25.39 17.70
C LEU A 84 18.67 25.00 16.91
N ARG A 85 18.04 25.94 16.22
CA ARG A 85 16.90 25.67 15.34
C ARG A 85 17.37 24.92 14.12
N ARG A 86 17.26 23.59 14.19
CA ARG A 86 17.55 22.70 13.06
C ARG A 86 16.27 21.98 12.66
N VAL A 87 16.06 21.86 11.37
CA VAL A 87 15.07 20.97 10.80
C VAL A 87 15.87 19.89 10.10
N SER A 88 15.81 18.68 10.65
CA SER A 88 16.32 17.49 9.96
C SER A 88 15.13 16.81 9.29
N TYR A 89 15.31 16.38 8.06
CA TYR A 89 14.33 15.58 7.35
C TYR A 89 15.07 14.42 6.70
N GLU A 90 14.45 13.27 6.79
CA GLU A 90 14.86 12.06 6.11
C GLU A 90 13.81 11.76 5.05
N LEU A 91 14.24 11.58 3.81
CA LEU A 91 13.38 11.21 2.71
C LEU A 91 13.65 9.73 2.41
N LEU A 92 12.70 8.88 2.79
CA LEU A 92 12.73 7.46 2.44
C LEU A 92 12.00 7.27 1.11
N PHE A 93 12.75 6.91 0.08
CA PHE A 93 12.20 6.55 -1.22
C PHE A 93 12.14 5.03 -1.33
N SER A 94 10.94 4.50 -1.52
CA SER A 94 10.79 3.14 -2.02
C SER A 94 10.75 3.22 -3.55
N GLN A 95 11.82 2.88 -4.21
CA GLN A 95 11.82 2.77 -5.66
C GLN A 95 11.26 1.40 -6.04
N TYR A 96 10.01 1.37 -6.49
CA TYR A 96 9.46 0.19 -7.13
C TYR A 96 10.07 0.08 -8.53
N ARG A 97 10.99 -0.85 -8.71
CA ARG A 97 11.38 -1.30 -10.03
C ARG A 97 10.54 -2.49 -10.44
N TYR A 98 10.26 -2.61 -11.70
CA TYR A 98 9.69 -3.85 -12.21
C TYR A 98 10.70 -4.97 -12.04
N LEU A 99 10.26 -6.06 -11.39
CA LEU A 99 11.06 -7.28 -11.31
C LEU A 99 11.21 -7.89 -12.72
N THR A 100 12.34 -8.50 -13.00
CA THR A 100 12.48 -9.33 -14.20
C THR A 100 11.70 -10.64 -14.03
N ASP A 101 11.48 -11.39 -15.11
CA ASP A 101 10.73 -12.65 -15.04
C ASP A 101 11.49 -13.67 -14.19
N GLU A 102 12.82 -13.73 -14.30
CA GLU A 102 13.68 -14.61 -13.49
C GLU A 102 13.61 -14.25 -11.99
N GLU A 103 13.51 -12.96 -11.68
CA GLU A 103 13.35 -12.50 -10.29
C GLU A 103 11.97 -12.85 -9.74
N ILE A 104 10.92 -12.75 -10.55
CA ILE A 104 9.56 -13.14 -10.19
C ILE A 104 9.51 -14.64 -9.86
N GLU A 105 10.04 -15.50 -10.73
CA GLU A 105 10.12 -16.95 -10.51
C GLU A 105 10.92 -17.32 -9.26
N ALA A 106 12.06 -16.67 -9.04
CA ALA A 106 12.89 -16.92 -7.87
C ALA A 106 12.20 -16.51 -6.56
N LEU A 107 11.51 -15.36 -6.55
CA LEU A 107 10.81 -14.83 -5.39
C LEU A 107 9.52 -15.59 -5.09
N TYR A 108 8.84 -16.13 -6.07
CA TYR A 108 7.63 -16.92 -5.87
C TYR A 108 7.83 -18.10 -4.93
N ARG A 109 8.99 -18.70 -4.97
CA ARG A 109 9.37 -19.83 -4.09
C ARG A 109 9.67 -19.39 -2.65
N SER A 110 9.94 -18.13 -2.41
CA SER A 110 10.34 -17.62 -1.09
C SER A 110 9.20 -16.93 -0.34
N ASP A 111 8.53 -15.95 -0.93
CA ASP A 111 7.39 -15.23 -0.33
C ASP A 111 6.63 -14.43 -1.38
N SER A 112 5.33 -14.70 -1.50
CA SER A 112 4.42 -14.02 -2.42
C SER A 112 3.48 -13.01 -1.75
N ALA A 113 3.63 -12.76 -0.45
CA ALA A 113 2.68 -11.92 0.31
C ALA A 113 2.71 -10.44 -0.10
N SER A 114 3.84 -9.95 -0.62
CA SER A 114 4.03 -8.57 -1.05
C SER A 114 3.83 -8.33 -2.55
N TRP A 115 3.37 -9.32 -3.28
CA TRP A 115 3.25 -9.25 -4.73
C TRP A 115 2.08 -8.40 -5.19
N SER A 116 2.30 -7.62 -6.26
CA SER A 116 1.27 -6.88 -6.95
C SER A 116 0.43 -7.81 -7.86
N ARG A 117 -0.78 -7.35 -8.24
CA ARG A 117 -1.62 -8.07 -9.22
C ARG A 117 -0.90 -8.29 -10.56
N ASN A 118 -0.05 -7.35 -10.98
CA ASN A 118 0.72 -7.46 -12.22
C ASN A 118 1.78 -8.55 -12.14
N GLU A 119 2.43 -8.72 -11.00
CA GLU A 119 3.43 -9.79 -10.78
C GLU A 119 2.76 -11.17 -10.80
N PHE A 120 1.58 -11.31 -10.16
CA PHE A 120 0.80 -12.55 -10.26
C PHE A 120 0.38 -12.86 -11.70
N TRP A 121 -0.04 -11.85 -12.48
CA TRP A 121 -0.41 -12.05 -13.89
C TRP A 121 0.80 -12.44 -14.74
N ARG A 122 1.96 -11.82 -14.54
CA ARG A 122 3.20 -12.19 -15.24
C ARG A 122 3.61 -13.62 -14.91
N LEU A 123 3.60 -14.00 -13.62
CA LEU A 123 3.91 -15.35 -13.18
C LEU A 123 2.96 -16.39 -13.79
N TYR A 124 1.67 -16.10 -13.85
CA TYR A 124 0.69 -16.95 -14.50
C TYR A 124 1.04 -17.23 -15.97
N ASN A 125 1.53 -16.22 -16.69
CA ASN A 125 1.94 -16.37 -18.09
C ASN A 125 3.27 -17.14 -18.24
N LEU A 126 4.13 -17.12 -17.23
CA LEU A 126 5.40 -17.87 -17.21
C LEU A 126 5.20 -19.35 -16.82
N ALA A 127 4.10 -19.66 -16.15
CA ALA A 127 3.85 -21.00 -15.64
C ALA A 127 3.74 -22.07 -16.76
N ASP A 128 4.48 -23.14 -16.62
CA ASP A 128 4.59 -24.22 -17.60
C ASP A 128 3.43 -25.24 -17.56
N SER A 129 2.71 -25.29 -16.44
CA SER A 129 1.65 -26.28 -16.21
C SER A 129 0.34 -25.66 -15.75
N ILE A 130 -0.78 -26.32 -16.08
CA ILE A 130 -2.12 -25.95 -15.58
C ILE A 130 -2.19 -26.00 -14.06
N ALA A 131 -1.53 -26.97 -13.43
CA ALA A 131 -1.50 -27.11 -11.97
C ALA A 131 -0.79 -25.91 -11.31
N GLU A 132 0.28 -25.42 -11.92
CA GLU A 132 0.99 -24.25 -11.44
C GLU A 132 0.15 -22.99 -11.64
N ARG A 133 -0.48 -22.80 -12.78
CA ARG A 133 -1.42 -21.68 -13.04
C ARG A 133 -2.57 -21.67 -12.03
N GLU A 134 -3.14 -22.83 -11.73
CA GLU A 134 -4.17 -22.93 -10.68
C GLU A 134 -3.65 -22.46 -9.32
N ALA A 135 -2.46 -22.95 -8.91
CA ALA A 135 -1.86 -22.56 -7.64
C ALA A 135 -1.59 -21.03 -7.56
N ILE A 136 -1.12 -20.44 -8.66
CA ILE A 136 -0.90 -19.00 -8.75
C ILE A 136 -2.22 -18.23 -8.63
N CYS A 137 -3.28 -18.64 -9.33
CA CYS A 137 -4.59 -17.99 -9.24
C CYS A 137 -5.16 -18.08 -7.81
N ARG A 138 -5.09 -19.25 -7.17
CA ARG A 138 -5.55 -19.43 -5.79
C ARG A 138 -4.77 -18.50 -4.84
N ARG A 139 -3.45 -18.46 -4.95
CA ARG A 139 -2.61 -17.58 -4.14
C ARG A 139 -2.89 -16.11 -4.41
N ALA A 140 -3.11 -15.72 -5.65
CA ALA A 140 -3.49 -14.36 -6.01
C ALA A 140 -4.83 -13.92 -5.37
N LEU A 141 -5.79 -14.82 -5.29
CA LEU A 141 -7.09 -14.58 -4.65
C LEU A 141 -7.02 -14.54 -3.12
N GLU A 142 -6.10 -15.28 -2.49
CA GLU A 142 -5.83 -15.14 -1.06
C GLU A 142 -5.30 -13.75 -0.71
N VAL A 143 -4.38 -13.21 -1.53
CA VAL A 143 -3.80 -11.87 -1.34
C VAL A 143 -4.76 -10.75 -1.78
N TYR A 144 -5.47 -10.98 -2.87
CA TYR A 144 -6.41 -10.04 -3.50
C TYR A 144 -7.79 -10.68 -3.74
N PRO A 145 -8.67 -10.77 -2.74
CA PRO A 145 -9.97 -11.45 -2.86
C PRO A 145 -10.91 -10.88 -3.94
N LYS A 146 -10.59 -9.69 -4.49
CA LYS A 146 -11.36 -9.05 -5.57
C LYS A 146 -10.54 -8.95 -6.88
N PHE A 147 -9.66 -9.89 -7.14
CA PHE A 147 -8.87 -9.93 -8.36
C PHE A 147 -9.62 -10.70 -9.47
N LEU A 148 -10.45 -9.99 -10.23
CA LEU A 148 -11.32 -10.57 -11.27
C LEU A 148 -10.57 -11.46 -12.27
N VAL A 149 -9.40 -11.01 -12.77
CA VAL A 149 -8.62 -11.79 -13.77
C VAL A 149 -8.25 -13.16 -13.20
N ALA A 150 -7.67 -13.21 -12.00
CA ALA A 150 -7.31 -14.47 -11.37
C ALA A 150 -8.54 -15.38 -11.08
N ALA A 151 -9.69 -14.79 -10.73
CA ALA A 151 -10.92 -15.54 -10.53
C ALA A 151 -11.46 -16.11 -11.85
N THR A 152 -11.40 -15.34 -12.93
CA THR A 152 -11.84 -15.76 -14.26
C THR A 152 -10.96 -16.90 -14.80
N ASP A 153 -9.65 -16.77 -14.69
CA ASP A 153 -8.69 -17.79 -15.12
C ASP A 153 -8.81 -19.05 -14.28
N LEU A 154 -8.98 -18.93 -12.96
CA LEU A 154 -9.23 -20.09 -12.09
C LEU A 154 -10.54 -20.82 -12.46
N ALA A 155 -11.62 -20.06 -12.73
CA ALA A 155 -12.89 -20.67 -13.14
C ALA A 155 -12.72 -21.45 -14.44
N ALA A 156 -12.01 -20.94 -15.43
CA ALA A 156 -11.72 -21.63 -16.69
C ALA A 156 -10.93 -22.92 -16.45
N ILE A 157 -9.88 -22.87 -15.62
CA ILE A 157 -9.08 -24.05 -15.26
C ILE A 157 -9.95 -25.12 -14.58
N LEU A 158 -10.81 -24.74 -13.64
CA LEU A 158 -11.66 -25.67 -12.93
C LEU A 158 -12.72 -26.31 -13.84
N ILE A 159 -13.26 -25.54 -14.80
CA ILE A 159 -14.18 -26.07 -15.82
C ILE A 159 -13.46 -27.10 -16.69
N ASP A 160 -12.27 -26.80 -17.18
CA ASP A 160 -11.47 -27.72 -18.02
C ASP A 160 -11.09 -29.01 -17.29
N LYS A 161 -10.89 -28.93 -15.97
CA LYS A 161 -10.65 -30.10 -15.11
C LYS A 161 -11.93 -30.92 -14.81
N GLY A 162 -13.12 -30.41 -15.14
CA GLY A 162 -14.39 -31.01 -14.80
C GLY A 162 -14.81 -30.82 -13.34
N GLU A 163 -14.24 -29.85 -12.65
CA GLU A 163 -14.48 -29.48 -11.25
C GLU A 163 -14.99 -28.02 -11.12
N PRO A 164 -16.02 -27.58 -11.87
CA PRO A 164 -16.47 -26.21 -11.89
C PRO A 164 -16.98 -25.74 -10.53
N ASP A 165 -16.52 -24.57 -10.08
CA ASP A 165 -16.99 -23.93 -8.85
C ASP A 165 -18.06 -22.88 -9.21
N SER A 166 -19.31 -23.16 -8.85
CA SER A 166 -20.46 -22.31 -9.15
C SER A 166 -20.54 -21.04 -8.30
N GLU A 167 -19.73 -20.92 -7.26
CA GLU A 167 -19.76 -19.78 -6.32
C GLU A 167 -18.59 -18.83 -6.54
N LEU A 168 -17.51 -19.28 -7.21
CA LEU A 168 -16.25 -18.53 -7.36
C LEU A 168 -16.44 -17.12 -7.97
N LEU A 169 -17.29 -16.99 -8.98
CA LEU A 169 -17.48 -15.74 -9.71
C LEU A 169 -18.66 -14.90 -9.22
N LEU A 170 -19.46 -15.38 -8.27
CA LEU A 170 -20.63 -14.65 -7.74
C LEU A 170 -20.31 -13.24 -7.23
N PRO A 171 -19.19 -13.01 -6.53
CA PRO A 171 -18.87 -11.68 -6.01
C PRO A 171 -18.63 -10.62 -7.10
N TYR A 172 -18.47 -11.04 -8.35
CA TYR A 172 -18.15 -10.17 -9.47
C TYR A 172 -19.35 -9.88 -10.40
N LEU A 173 -20.45 -10.65 -10.28
CA LEU A 173 -21.59 -10.55 -11.23
C LEU A 173 -22.29 -9.19 -11.21
N GLU A 174 -22.17 -8.43 -10.13
CA GLU A 174 -22.76 -7.08 -10.00
C GLU A 174 -21.87 -5.97 -10.59
N MET A 175 -20.69 -6.32 -11.14
CA MET A 175 -19.80 -5.32 -11.74
C MET A 175 -20.40 -4.75 -13.03
N PRO A 176 -20.39 -3.42 -13.22
CA PRO A 176 -21.07 -2.79 -14.36
C PRO A 176 -20.48 -3.18 -15.73
N GLU A 177 -19.21 -3.54 -15.79
CA GLU A 177 -18.51 -3.95 -17.02
C GLU A 177 -17.85 -5.31 -16.83
N LEU A 178 -18.68 -6.33 -16.58
CA LEU A 178 -18.19 -7.69 -16.44
C LEU A 178 -17.76 -8.24 -17.81
N PRO A 179 -16.52 -8.79 -17.98
CA PRO A 179 -16.09 -9.39 -19.24
C PRO A 179 -16.96 -10.58 -19.65
N ASP A 180 -17.14 -10.76 -20.96
CA ASP A 180 -17.96 -11.86 -21.50
C ASP A 180 -17.38 -13.23 -21.17
N GLU A 181 -16.05 -13.35 -21.09
CA GLU A 181 -15.36 -14.58 -20.67
C GLU A 181 -15.73 -14.97 -19.23
N THR A 182 -15.82 -13.97 -18.33
CA THR A 182 -16.24 -14.21 -16.94
C THR A 182 -17.69 -14.67 -16.87
N ARG A 183 -18.59 -14.03 -17.64
CA ARG A 183 -20.00 -14.45 -17.76
C ARG A 183 -20.11 -15.86 -18.32
N LEU A 184 -19.36 -16.18 -19.37
CA LEU A 184 -19.33 -17.50 -19.98
C LEU A 184 -18.92 -18.59 -19.00
N ASN A 185 -17.83 -18.36 -18.25
CA ASN A 185 -17.34 -19.29 -17.22
C ASN A 185 -18.39 -19.52 -16.12
N GLN A 186 -19.08 -18.45 -15.68
CA GLN A 186 -20.15 -18.59 -14.70
C GLN A 186 -21.35 -19.35 -15.25
N VAL A 187 -21.74 -19.11 -16.50
CA VAL A 187 -22.79 -19.89 -17.18
C VAL A 187 -22.42 -21.37 -17.23
N ALA A 188 -21.20 -21.70 -17.64
CA ALA A 188 -20.72 -23.07 -17.70
C ALA A 188 -20.72 -23.73 -16.30
N ALA A 189 -20.27 -23.04 -15.26
CA ALA A 189 -20.28 -23.53 -13.90
C ALA A 189 -21.71 -23.77 -13.37
N TRP A 190 -22.67 -22.88 -13.67
CA TRP A 190 -24.07 -23.06 -13.30
C TRP A 190 -24.77 -24.19 -14.07
N LEU A 191 -24.47 -24.36 -15.36
CA LEU A 191 -24.98 -25.48 -16.13
C LEU A 191 -24.51 -26.81 -15.55
N SER A 192 -23.24 -26.90 -15.20
CA SER A 192 -22.68 -28.09 -14.54
C SER A 192 -23.29 -28.36 -13.16
N ALA A 193 -23.69 -27.31 -12.44
CA ALA A 193 -24.35 -27.40 -11.14
C ALA A 193 -25.88 -27.62 -11.23
N GLY A 194 -26.46 -27.74 -12.44
CA GLY A 194 -27.90 -27.87 -12.66
C GLY A 194 -28.72 -26.59 -12.42
N ARG A 195 -28.07 -25.43 -12.32
CA ARG A 195 -28.70 -24.11 -12.09
C ARG A 195 -29.16 -23.49 -13.41
N TYR A 196 -30.01 -24.19 -14.15
CA TYR A 196 -30.36 -23.85 -15.55
C TYR A 196 -31.02 -22.49 -15.71
N ALA A 197 -31.94 -22.11 -14.82
CA ALA A 197 -32.61 -20.81 -14.90
C ALA A 197 -31.65 -19.62 -14.71
N GLN A 198 -30.70 -19.76 -13.80
CA GLN A 198 -29.66 -18.72 -13.56
C GLN A 198 -28.70 -18.66 -14.75
N ALA A 199 -28.27 -19.80 -15.25
CA ALA A 199 -27.41 -19.89 -16.43
C ALA A 199 -28.06 -19.26 -17.67
N ASP A 200 -29.33 -19.54 -17.93
CA ASP A 200 -30.09 -18.97 -19.06
C ASP A 200 -30.27 -17.45 -18.92
N SER A 201 -30.56 -16.97 -17.72
CA SER A 201 -30.65 -15.53 -17.45
C SER A 201 -29.35 -14.80 -17.73
N LEU A 202 -28.22 -15.30 -17.22
CA LEU A 202 -26.91 -14.69 -17.41
C LEU A 202 -26.42 -14.81 -18.87
N ALA A 203 -26.70 -15.94 -19.51
CA ALA A 203 -26.32 -16.18 -20.90
C ALA A 203 -27.04 -15.23 -21.89
N PHE A 204 -28.20 -14.71 -21.51
CA PHE A 204 -28.96 -13.77 -22.39
C PHE A 204 -28.13 -12.56 -22.81
N ASP A 205 -27.30 -12.04 -21.91
CA ASP A 205 -26.46 -10.87 -22.16
C ASP A 205 -25.14 -11.17 -22.89
N LEU A 206 -24.87 -12.45 -23.21
CA LEU A 206 -23.66 -12.82 -23.97
C LEU A 206 -23.82 -12.46 -25.46
N PRO A 207 -22.72 -12.24 -26.20
CA PRO A 207 -22.74 -12.03 -27.65
C PRO A 207 -23.35 -13.21 -28.43
N ASP A 208 -24.00 -12.91 -29.56
CA ASP A 208 -24.59 -13.92 -30.46
C ASP A 208 -23.57 -14.51 -31.46
N THR A 209 -22.35 -14.76 -31.01
CA THR A 209 -21.25 -15.25 -31.86
C THR A 209 -20.48 -16.39 -31.20
N GLY A 210 -19.99 -17.32 -32.03
CA GLY A 210 -19.05 -18.35 -31.59
C GLY A 210 -19.50 -19.18 -30.41
N ILE A 211 -18.64 -19.27 -29.38
CA ILE A 211 -18.88 -20.06 -28.16
C ILE A 211 -19.98 -19.45 -27.27
N TYR A 212 -20.12 -18.13 -27.29
CA TYR A 212 -21.13 -17.43 -26.50
C TYR A 212 -22.55 -17.78 -26.99
N HIS A 213 -22.76 -17.79 -28.31
CA HIS A 213 -24.04 -18.22 -28.89
C HIS A 213 -24.35 -19.67 -28.51
N LYS A 214 -23.38 -20.59 -28.57
CA LYS A 214 -23.57 -21.97 -28.12
C LYS A 214 -24.01 -22.04 -26.65
N ALA A 215 -23.37 -21.28 -25.79
CA ALA A 215 -23.72 -21.25 -24.37
C ALA A 215 -25.16 -20.77 -24.14
N LYS A 216 -25.62 -19.74 -24.89
CA LYS A 216 -27.01 -19.26 -24.85
C LYS A 216 -28.00 -20.37 -25.28
N VAL A 217 -27.73 -21.03 -26.40
CA VAL A 217 -28.61 -22.09 -26.90
C VAL A 217 -28.68 -23.26 -25.89
N TYR A 218 -27.53 -23.67 -25.32
CA TYR A 218 -27.52 -24.75 -24.34
C TYR A 218 -28.27 -24.35 -23.06
N ALA A 219 -28.02 -23.15 -22.56
CA ALA A 219 -28.68 -22.66 -21.34
C ALA A 219 -30.20 -22.58 -21.52
N ALA A 220 -30.67 -22.04 -22.63
CA ALA A 220 -32.10 -21.97 -22.96
C ALA A 220 -32.73 -23.36 -23.12
N ALA A 221 -32.08 -24.26 -23.85
CA ALA A 221 -32.59 -25.62 -24.07
C ALA A 221 -32.71 -26.42 -22.75
N LEU A 222 -31.71 -26.31 -21.86
CA LEU A 222 -31.76 -26.99 -20.55
C LEU A 222 -32.75 -26.33 -19.58
N ASN A 223 -33.04 -25.04 -19.76
CA ASN A 223 -34.09 -24.33 -18.99
C ASN A 223 -35.51 -24.54 -19.58
N GLY A 224 -35.65 -25.33 -20.66
CA GLY A 224 -36.93 -25.66 -21.26
C GLY A 224 -37.49 -24.58 -22.21
N ARG A 225 -36.63 -23.77 -22.80
CA ARG A 225 -36.98 -22.77 -23.83
C ARG A 225 -36.49 -23.15 -25.22
#